data_480c3d90c98e2f7b060d0e154b734136
#
_entry.id   480c3d90c98e2f7b060d0e154b734136
#
_cell.length_a   1.000
_cell.length_b   1.000
_cell.length_c   1.000
_cell.angle_alpha   90.00
_cell.angle_beta   90.00
_cell.angle_gamma   90.00
#
_symmetry.space_group_name_H-M   'P 1'
#
loop_
_entity.id
_entity.type
_entity.pdbx_description
1 polymer ?
#
loop_
_entity_poly.entity_id
_entity_poly.type
_entity_poly.pdbx_seq_one_letter_code
_entity_poly.pdbx_strand_id
1 'polypeptide(L)'
;MMERLLTLVEPVVIIHKLGTSFFEMSLTLTVYNRSLEMADGHADQAQAASSRFFLIHSIISAVAAMLSIIPLGRVVDRRGPKVFLVFSQLGSVLGMCFLLVFLFCRLPVEFLFLGSMVYGLSGGTPAYWAGVVALAALSSKQKHRTLKINVVDLCYGIAGVLGGFASGYVYRIGQRGVVLLGMAISLSVVGLLYSTFLLSSSGQNNDEKELLLSRAGRMERTDKSSVGLLMLAMVLFMLGMIGAENVLTLYVLKPPLSWNSVWAGYGRAATDAMYLTSFLGVLVLSGVLGDTALSLLGIISNCTGMAIMAFTVESWVYFMARGIMMFACVPMPTLRAMLSKVLDAEQYGRIFGRLQLALTVTELLSTVFFTSIYPLTLDSYSGLCFLLSCAISYLSVIPILYLKFRQRREEYPAI
;
A
#
# COMPACT_ATOMS: atom_id res chain seq x y z
N MET A 1 -30.69 -12.85 -0.66
CA MET A 1 -29.30 -13.29 -0.70
C MET A 1 -28.52 -12.57 -1.80
N MET A 2 -29.03 -12.47 -3.02
CA MET A 2 -28.38 -11.79 -4.17
C MET A 2 -28.23 -10.29 -3.97
N GLU A 3 -29.22 -9.57 -3.39
CA GLU A 3 -29.11 -8.13 -3.07
C GLU A 3 -28.00 -7.80 -2.04
N ARG A 4 -27.74 -8.71 -1.08
CA ARG A 4 -26.62 -8.54 -0.13
C ARG A 4 -25.25 -8.72 -0.78
N LEU A 5 -25.13 -9.54 -1.83
CA LEU A 5 -23.90 -9.71 -2.60
C LEU A 5 -23.57 -8.46 -3.43
N LEU A 6 -24.59 -7.73 -3.90
CA LEU A 6 -24.43 -6.53 -4.72
C LEU A 6 -23.91 -5.29 -3.95
N THR A 7 -23.85 -5.36 -2.63
CA THR A 7 -23.27 -4.30 -1.77
C THR A 7 -21.87 -4.63 -1.26
N LEU A 8 -21.33 -5.79 -1.63
CA LEU A 8 -20.03 -6.25 -1.16
C LEU A 8 -18.88 -5.61 -1.96
N VAL A 9 -17.98 -4.93 -1.27
CA VAL A 9 -16.76 -4.33 -1.84
C VAL A 9 -15.63 -5.37 -1.93
N GLU A 10 -15.64 -6.40 -1.08
CA GLU A 10 -14.62 -7.42 -0.97
C GLU A 10 -14.29 -8.13 -2.28
N PRO A 11 -15.26 -8.57 -3.13
CA PRO A 11 -14.93 -9.19 -4.41
C PRO A 11 -14.13 -8.27 -5.34
N VAL A 12 -14.44 -6.97 -5.33
CA VAL A 12 -13.71 -5.98 -6.12
C VAL A 12 -12.25 -5.90 -5.67
N VAL A 13 -12.03 -5.89 -4.35
CA VAL A 13 -10.69 -5.81 -3.77
C VAL A 13 -9.89 -7.07 -4.09
N ILE A 14 -10.48 -8.24 -3.99
CA ILE A 14 -9.82 -9.52 -4.32
C ILE A 14 -9.41 -9.54 -5.80
N ILE A 15 -10.35 -9.25 -6.70
CA ILE A 15 -10.11 -9.28 -8.15
C ILE A 15 -9.05 -8.23 -8.54
N HIS A 16 -9.16 -7.02 -8.01
CA HIS A 16 -8.21 -5.94 -8.28
C HIS A 16 -6.81 -6.30 -7.79
N LYS A 17 -6.68 -6.83 -6.56
CA LYS A 17 -5.37 -7.20 -6.00
C LYS A 17 -4.72 -8.33 -6.78
N LEU A 18 -5.47 -9.35 -7.21
CA LEU A 18 -4.95 -10.41 -8.08
C LEU A 18 -4.45 -9.83 -9.41
N GLY A 19 -5.26 -8.99 -10.06
CA GLY A 19 -4.89 -8.34 -11.32
C GLY A 19 -3.64 -7.46 -11.20
N THR A 20 -3.55 -6.64 -10.14
CA THR A 20 -2.38 -5.79 -9.89
C THR A 20 -1.15 -6.59 -9.52
N SER A 21 -1.26 -7.69 -8.76
CA SER A 21 -0.12 -8.57 -8.45
C SER A 21 0.47 -9.18 -9.73
N PHE A 22 -0.37 -9.59 -10.68
CA PHE A 22 0.07 -10.12 -11.96
C PHE A 22 0.70 -9.05 -12.84
N PHE A 23 0.11 -7.86 -12.87
CA PHE A 23 0.65 -6.72 -13.61
C PHE A 23 2.01 -6.28 -13.09
N GLU A 24 2.15 -6.08 -11.78
CA GLU A 24 3.38 -5.62 -11.14
C GLU A 24 4.53 -6.61 -11.37
N MET A 25 4.27 -7.93 -11.27
CA MET A 25 5.26 -8.94 -11.59
C MET A 25 5.67 -8.90 -13.07
N SER A 26 4.68 -8.79 -13.99
CA SER A 26 4.94 -8.70 -15.42
C SER A 26 5.74 -7.45 -15.76
N LEU A 27 5.37 -6.29 -15.21
CA LEU A 27 6.08 -5.02 -15.45
C LEU A 27 7.52 -5.10 -14.93
N THR A 28 7.71 -5.54 -13.67
CA THR A 28 9.04 -5.56 -13.05
C THR A 28 9.99 -6.46 -13.80
N LEU A 29 9.57 -7.68 -14.12
CA LEU A 29 10.44 -8.64 -14.84
C LEU A 29 10.67 -8.22 -16.29
N THR A 30 9.68 -7.61 -16.95
CA THR A 30 9.84 -7.12 -18.33
C THR A 30 10.85 -5.97 -18.38
N VAL A 31 10.73 -4.99 -17.48
CA VAL A 31 11.67 -3.86 -17.42
C VAL A 31 13.07 -4.33 -17.04
N TYR A 32 13.20 -5.21 -16.05
CA TYR A 32 14.50 -5.76 -15.64
C TYR A 32 15.18 -6.55 -16.78
N ASN A 33 14.45 -7.46 -17.44
CA ASN A 33 14.99 -8.24 -18.54
C ASN A 33 15.42 -7.35 -19.73
N ARG A 34 14.61 -6.32 -20.03
CA ARG A 34 14.97 -5.36 -21.08
C ARG A 34 16.21 -4.54 -20.73
N SER A 35 16.31 -4.11 -19.46
CA SER A 35 17.51 -3.42 -18.95
C SER A 35 18.75 -4.32 -18.97
N LEU A 36 18.58 -5.62 -18.70
CA LEU A 36 19.67 -6.60 -18.75
C LEU A 36 20.16 -6.84 -20.18
N GLU A 37 19.24 -6.91 -21.15
CA GLU A 37 19.57 -6.97 -22.58
C GLU A 37 20.38 -5.74 -23.04
N MET A 38 19.96 -4.54 -22.58
CA MET A 38 20.64 -3.27 -22.93
C MET A 38 21.99 -3.08 -22.24
N ALA A 39 22.21 -3.76 -21.13
CA ALA A 39 23.44 -3.72 -20.33
C ALA A 39 24.40 -4.89 -20.66
N ASP A 40 24.21 -5.58 -21.80
CA ASP A 40 25.04 -6.72 -22.22
C ASP A 40 25.25 -7.78 -21.12
N GLY A 41 24.21 -7.98 -20.26
CA GLY A 41 24.21 -8.94 -19.17
C GLY A 41 24.82 -8.44 -17.84
N HIS A 42 25.25 -7.18 -17.77
CA HIS A 42 25.77 -6.60 -16.51
C HIS A 42 24.63 -6.30 -15.52
N ALA A 43 24.49 -7.15 -14.49
CA ALA A 43 23.38 -7.10 -13.54
C ALA A 43 23.28 -5.76 -12.79
N ASP A 44 24.39 -5.14 -12.38
CA ASP A 44 24.40 -3.88 -11.65
C ASP A 44 23.90 -2.71 -12.51
N GLN A 45 24.31 -2.65 -13.75
CA GLN A 45 23.84 -1.64 -14.71
C GLN A 45 22.35 -1.83 -15.04
N ALA A 46 21.92 -3.09 -15.22
CA ALA A 46 20.50 -3.41 -15.42
C ALA A 46 19.63 -2.99 -14.21
N GLN A 47 20.12 -3.22 -12.99
CA GLN A 47 19.42 -2.80 -11.78
C GLN A 47 19.37 -1.28 -11.62
N ALA A 48 20.46 -0.59 -11.89
CA ALA A 48 20.49 0.87 -11.86
C ALA A 48 19.51 1.47 -12.89
N ALA A 49 19.49 0.93 -14.12
CA ALA A 49 18.55 1.35 -15.16
C ALA A 49 17.09 1.08 -14.77
N SER A 50 16.79 -0.12 -14.24
CA SER A 50 15.46 -0.50 -13.77
C SER A 50 15.01 0.37 -12.60
N SER A 51 15.89 0.65 -11.64
CA SER A 51 15.59 1.53 -10.50
C SER A 51 15.25 2.96 -10.96
N ARG A 52 16.02 3.52 -11.92
CA ARG A 52 15.72 4.83 -12.53
C ARG A 52 14.39 4.83 -13.26
N PHE A 53 14.07 3.75 -13.99
CA PHE A 53 12.78 3.60 -14.64
C PHE A 53 11.64 3.65 -13.62
N PHE A 54 11.68 2.83 -12.55
CA PHE A 54 10.63 2.79 -11.54
C PHE A 54 10.53 4.10 -10.75
N LEU A 55 11.64 4.82 -10.55
CA LEU A 55 11.62 6.16 -9.98
C LEU A 55 10.79 7.12 -10.84
N ILE A 56 11.10 7.23 -12.13
CA ILE A 56 10.40 8.12 -13.07
C ILE A 56 8.93 7.71 -13.21
N HIS A 57 8.67 6.41 -13.36
CA HIS A 57 7.33 5.83 -13.44
C HIS A 57 6.48 6.21 -12.21
N SER A 58 7.02 6.09 -11.00
CA SER A 58 6.32 6.42 -9.75
C SER A 58 6.08 7.92 -9.61
N ILE A 59 7.05 8.76 -9.97
CA ILE A 59 6.90 10.23 -9.95
C ILE A 59 5.79 10.66 -10.92
N ILE A 60 5.80 10.17 -12.15
CA ILE A 60 4.80 10.52 -13.17
C ILE A 60 3.41 10.10 -12.67
N SER A 61 3.25 8.86 -12.18
CA SER A 61 1.98 8.37 -11.67
C SER A 61 1.48 9.18 -10.47
N ALA A 62 2.36 9.49 -9.49
CA ALA A 62 1.98 10.23 -8.29
C ALA A 62 1.61 11.68 -8.59
N VAL A 63 2.39 12.39 -9.41
CA VAL A 63 2.11 13.77 -9.82
C VAL A 63 0.79 13.82 -10.61
N ALA A 64 0.59 12.91 -11.54
CA ALA A 64 -0.65 12.82 -12.31
C ALA A 64 -1.86 12.54 -11.40
N ALA A 65 -1.73 11.66 -10.40
CA ALA A 65 -2.78 11.38 -9.42
C ALA A 65 -3.10 12.60 -8.54
N MET A 66 -2.10 13.35 -8.10
CA MET A 66 -2.31 14.59 -7.33
C MET A 66 -3.07 15.65 -8.14
N LEU A 67 -2.77 15.79 -9.43
CA LEU A 67 -3.47 16.72 -10.31
C LEU A 67 -4.92 16.32 -10.57
N SER A 68 -5.20 15.02 -10.62
CA SER A 68 -6.53 14.48 -10.94
C SER A 68 -7.45 14.38 -9.71
N ILE A 69 -6.92 14.27 -8.47
CA ILE A 69 -7.71 14.03 -7.27
C ILE A 69 -8.72 15.15 -6.99
N ILE A 70 -8.37 16.42 -7.29
CA ILE A 70 -9.22 17.58 -7.06
C ILE A 70 -10.43 17.58 -8.01
N PRO A 71 -10.26 17.51 -9.35
CA PRO A 71 -11.40 17.45 -10.25
C PRO A 71 -12.23 16.18 -10.06
N LEU A 72 -11.60 15.05 -9.78
CA LEU A 72 -12.28 13.79 -9.53
C LEU A 72 -13.12 13.85 -8.24
N GLY A 73 -12.60 14.49 -7.18
CA GLY A 73 -13.34 14.73 -5.93
C GLY A 73 -14.64 15.49 -6.16
N ARG A 74 -14.66 16.53 -7.01
CA ARG A 74 -15.88 17.26 -7.36
C ARG A 74 -16.94 16.38 -8.07
N VAL A 75 -16.48 15.41 -8.85
CA VAL A 75 -17.39 14.44 -9.51
C VAL A 75 -17.93 13.45 -8.48
N VAL A 76 -17.09 13.02 -7.53
CA VAL A 76 -17.46 12.11 -6.43
C VAL A 76 -18.50 12.75 -5.51
N ASP A 77 -18.35 14.04 -5.18
CA ASP A 77 -19.33 14.78 -4.37
C ASP A 77 -20.73 14.78 -4.98
N ARG A 78 -20.82 14.73 -6.34
CA ARG A 78 -22.09 14.71 -7.07
C ARG A 78 -22.63 13.32 -7.36
N ARG A 79 -21.74 12.34 -7.62
CA ARG A 79 -22.12 11.00 -8.13
C ARG A 79 -21.83 9.86 -7.15
N GLY A 80 -21.22 10.17 -5.99
CA GLY A 80 -20.88 9.21 -4.95
C GLY A 80 -19.51 8.57 -5.12
N PRO A 81 -19.01 7.87 -4.06
CA PRO A 81 -17.64 7.37 -3.97
C PRO A 81 -17.31 6.24 -4.95
N LYS A 82 -18.32 5.59 -5.53
CA LYS A 82 -18.15 4.57 -6.58
C LYS A 82 -17.34 5.10 -7.78
N VAL A 83 -17.45 6.40 -8.06
CA VAL A 83 -16.73 7.06 -9.16
C VAL A 83 -15.22 6.93 -9.00
N PHE A 84 -14.68 7.11 -7.79
CA PHE A 84 -13.26 6.94 -7.51
C PHE A 84 -12.78 5.53 -7.91
N LEU A 85 -13.55 4.51 -7.53
CA LEU A 85 -13.23 3.13 -7.78
C LEU A 85 -13.24 2.81 -9.29
N VAL A 86 -14.29 3.22 -10.00
CA VAL A 86 -14.44 2.94 -11.44
C VAL A 86 -13.38 3.66 -12.27
N PHE A 87 -13.09 4.93 -11.98
CA PHE A 87 -12.08 5.69 -12.74
C PHE A 87 -10.67 5.11 -12.51
N SER A 88 -10.31 4.80 -11.26
CA SER A 88 -9.00 4.21 -10.97
C SER A 88 -8.82 2.84 -11.63
N GLN A 89 -9.85 1.98 -11.62
CA GLN A 89 -9.80 0.69 -12.30
C GLN A 89 -9.72 0.83 -13.82
N LEU A 90 -10.44 1.78 -14.42
CA LEU A 90 -10.33 2.08 -15.85
C LEU A 90 -8.90 2.49 -16.22
N GLY A 91 -8.29 3.39 -15.45
CA GLY A 91 -6.90 3.79 -15.66
C GLY A 91 -5.92 2.65 -15.48
N SER A 92 -6.16 1.74 -14.53
CA SER A 92 -5.36 0.54 -14.35
C SER A 92 -5.41 -0.36 -15.59
N VAL A 93 -6.61 -0.64 -16.13
CA VAL A 93 -6.76 -1.42 -17.37
C VAL A 93 -6.05 -0.76 -18.55
N LEU A 94 -6.22 0.55 -18.72
CA LEU A 94 -5.53 1.28 -19.79
C LEU A 94 -4.00 1.23 -19.62
N GLY A 95 -3.48 1.42 -18.39
CA GLY A 95 -2.06 1.30 -18.09
C GLY A 95 -1.50 -0.09 -18.42
N MET A 96 -2.25 -1.15 -18.14
CA MET A 96 -1.87 -2.53 -18.51
C MET A 96 -1.84 -2.73 -20.04
N CYS A 97 -2.73 -2.08 -20.78
CA CYS A 97 -2.73 -2.12 -22.26
C CYS A 97 -1.47 -1.48 -22.85
N PHE A 98 -0.91 -0.42 -22.23
CA PHE A 98 0.38 0.14 -22.69
C PHE A 98 1.52 -0.88 -22.55
N LEU A 99 1.58 -1.65 -21.47
CA LEU A 99 2.57 -2.72 -21.32
C LEU A 99 2.36 -3.83 -22.37
N LEU A 100 1.10 -4.17 -22.70
CA LEU A 100 0.80 -5.15 -23.72
C LEU A 100 1.29 -4.68 -25.09
N VAL A 101 1.01 -3.44 -25.47
CA VAL A 101 1.51 -2.84 -26.74
C VAL A 101 3.05 -2.83 -26.77
N PHE A 102 3.70 -2.48 -25.65
CA PHE A 102 5.16 -2.52 -25.53
C PHE A 102 5.74 -3.90 -25.83
N LEU A 103 5.12 -4.97 -25.28
CA LEU A 103 5.58 -6.35 -25.49
C LEU A 103 5.48 -6.80 -26.96
N PHE A 104 4.45 -6.34 -27.70
CA PHE A 104 4.25 -6.71 -29.10
C PHE A 104 5.05 -5.85 -30.07
N CYS A 105 5.15 -4.55 -29.83
CA CYS A 105 5.71 -3.58 -30.78
C CYS A 105 7.20 -3.26 -30.56
N ARG A 106 7.87 -3.88 -29.58
CA ARG A 106 9.29 -3.65 -29.23
C ARG A 106 9.64 -2.17 -29.08
N LEU A 107 8.76 -1.39 -28.47
CA LEU A 107 8.93 0.04 -28.25
C LEU A 107 10.05 0.33 -27.22
N PRO A 108 10.55 1.57 -27.14
CA PRO A 108 11.46 1.98 -26.08
C PRO A 108 10.76 1.94 -24.72
N VAL A 109 11.54 1.74 -23.65
CA VAL A 109 11.01 1.55 -22.29
C VAL A 109 10.25 2.80 -21.78
N GLU A 110 10.62 3.96 -22.29
CA GLU A 110 9.99 5.26 -22.01
C GLU A 110 8.51 5.32 -22.41
N PHE A 111 8.10 4.49 -23.38
CA PHE A 111 6.69 4.38 -23.78
C PHE A 111 5.78 3.97 -22.60
N LEU A 112 6.30 3.22 -21.64
CA LEU A 112 5.56 2.79 -20.46
C LEU A 112 5.21 3.95 -19.51
N PHE A 113 5.90 5.09 -19.60
CA PHE A 113 5.57 6.29 -18.83
C PHE A 113 4.20 6.87 -19.22
N LEU A 114 3.75 6.67 -20.47
CA LEU A 114 2.40 7.06 -20.87
C LEU A 114 1.35 6.24 -20.11
N GLY A 115 1.59 4.95 -19.90
CA GLY A 115 0.73 4.09 -19.11
C GLY A 115 0.62 4.54 -17.65
N SER A 116 1.76 4.90 -17.02
CA SER A 116 1.76 5.42 -15.65
C SER A 116 1.08 6.79 -15.54
N MET A 117 1.22 7.65 -16.53
CA MET A 117 0.53 8.94 -16.58
C MET A 117 -0.98 8.76 -16.69
N VAL A 118 -1.46 7.89 -17.57
CA VAL A 118 -2.90 7.58 -17.72
C VAL A 118 -3.48 7.01 -16.44
N TYR A 119 -2.77 6.06 -15.80
CA TYR A 119 -3.17 5.51 -14.50
C TYR A 119 -3.25 6.60 -13.43
N GLY A 120 -2.24 7.46 -13.32
CA GLY A 120 -2.24 8.58 -12.37
C GLY A 120 -3.39 9.56 -12.64
N LEU A 121 -3.61 9.99 -13.89
CA LEU A 121 -4.69 10.90 -14.25
C LEU A 121 -6.09 10.35 -13.96
N SER A 122 -6.26 9.04 -13.87
CA SER A 122 -7.50 8.40 -13.42
C SER A 122 -7.64 8.34 -11.88
N GLY A 123 -6.73 8.96 -11.14
CA GLY A 123 -6.70 9.02 -9.69
C GLY A 123 -5.79 7.97 -9.03
N GLY A 124 -5.30 6.99 -9.78
CA GLY A 124 -4.34 5.99 -9.31
C GLY A 124 -4.75 5.22 -8.05
N THR A 125 -3.77 4.73 -7.31
CA THR A 125 -3.95 4.03 -6.03
C THR A 125 -4.69 4.85 -4.97
N PRO A 126 -4.42 6.18 -4.79
CA PRO A 126 -5.14 6.98 -3.79
C PRO A 126 -6.65 7.02 -4.02
N ALA A 127 -7.10 7.21 -5.27
CA ALA A 127 -8.53 7.21 -5.60
C ALA A 127 -9.15 5.82 -5.40
N TYR A 128 -8.44 4.76 -5.79
CA TYR A 128 -8.90 3.39 -5.54
C TYR A 128 -9.23 3.15 -4.07
N TRP A 129 -8.26 3.39 -3.18
CA TRP A 129 -8.45 3.19 -1.74
C TRP A 129 -9.48 4.13 -1.12
N ALA A 130 -9.55 5.39 -1.59
CA ALA A 130 -10.60 6.32 -1.15
C ALA A 130 -12.00 5.78 -1.50
N GLY A 131 -12.18 5.23 -2.69
CA GLY A 131 -13.41 4.59 -3.13
C GLY A 131 -13.76 3.34 -2.31
N VAL A 132 -12.80 2.44 -2.12
CA VAL A 132 -12.96 1.20 -1.35
C VAL A 132 -13.37 1.48 0.09
N VAL A 133 -12.61 2.35 0.78
CA VAL A 133 -12.88 2.67 2.20
C VAL A 133 -14.21 3.39 2.36
N ALA A 134 -14.54 4.33 1.47
CA ALA A 134 -15.82 5.03 1.51
C ALA A 134 -17.01 4.08 1.29
N LEU A 135 -16.93 3.17 0.32
CA LEU A 135 -17.98 2.18 0.06
C LEU A 135 -18.10 1.14 1.19
N ALA A 136 -16.98 0.68 1.74
CA ALA A 136 -16.97 -0.21 2.90
C ALA A 136 -17.62 0.46 4.13
N ALA A 137 -17.33 1.74 4.35
CA ALA A 137 -17.94 2.52 5.42
C ALA A 137 -19.44 2.72 5.22
N LEU A 138 -19.89 3.05 4.00
CA LEU A 138 -21.30 3.25 3.67
C LEU A 138 -22.11 1.95 3.71
N SER A 139 -21.50 0.80 3.41
CA SER A 139 -22.16 -0.51 3.44
C SER A 139 -22.24 -1.13 4.84
N SER A 140 -21.69 -0.48 5.87
CA SER A 140 -21.61 -1.01 7.23
C SER A 140 -22.29 -0.12 8.27
N LYS A 141 -22.96 -0.75 9.27
CA LYS A 141 -23.47 -0.01 10.45
C LYS A 141 -22.26 0.54 11.24
N GLN A 142 -22.42 1.72 11.86
CA GLN A 142 -21.36 2.41 12.62
C GLN A 142 -20.61 1.50 13.60
N LYS A 143 -21.34 0.61 14.32
CA LYS A 143 -20.77 -0.35 15.28
C LYS A 143 -19.81 -1.38 14.63
N HIS A 144 -19.99 -1.70 13.35
CA HIS A 144 -19.24 -2.74 12.63
C HIS A 144 -18.34 -2.18 11.52
N ARG A 145 -18.25 -0.85 11.38
CA ARG A 145 -17.48 -0.17 10.31
C ARG A 145 -16.01 -0.55 10.34
N THR A 146 -15.37 -0.49 11.51
CA THR A 146 -13.96 -0.88 11.69
C THR A 146 -13.73 -2.34 11.30
N LEU A 147 -14.63 -3.24 11.71
CA LEU A 147 -14.54 -4.65 11.35
C LEU A 147 -14.66 -4.85 9.83
N LYS A 148 -15.56 -4.11 9.17
CA LYS A 148 -15.76 -4.18 7.72
C LYS A 148 -14.51 -3.75 6.96
N ILE A 149 -13.87 -2.64 7.37
CA ILE A 149 -12.62 -2.17 6.78
C ILE A 149 -11.50 -3.20 6.99
N ASN A 150 -11.38 -3.77 8.19
CA ASN A 150 -10.39 -4.81 8.47
C ASN A 150 -10.63 -6.09 7.64
N VAL A 151 -11.88 -6.46 7.34
CA VAL A 151 -12.19 -7.58 6.44
C VAL A 151 -11.73 -7.27 5.01
N VAL A 152 -11.87 -6.03 4.56
CA VAL A 152 -11.35 -5.59 3.26
C VAL A 152 -9.82 -5.74 3.19
N ASP A 153 -9.10 -5.31 4.24
CA ASP A 153 -7.65 -5.47 4.33
C ASP A 153 -7.23 -6.95 4.36
N LEU A 154 -7.99 -7.79 5.07
CA LEU A 154 -7.79 -9.24 5.09
C LEU A 154 -7.97 -9.85 3.68
N CYS A 155 -9.04 -9.48 2.98
CA CYS A 155 -9.28 -9.93 1.60
C CYS A 155 -8.16 -9.51 0.66
N TYR A 156 -7.67 -8.27 0.81
CA TYR A 156 -6.53 -7.76 0.06
C TYR A 156 -5.27 -8.59 0.32
N GLY A 157 -4.95 -8.90 1.58
CA GLY A 157 -3.81 -9.73 1.97
C GLY A 157 -3.89 -11.15 1.39
N ILE A 158 -5.05 -11.83 1.53
CA ILE A 158 -5.26 -13.18 0.97
C ILE A 158 -5.08 -13.18 -0.55
N ALA A 159 -5.71 -12.22 -1.24
CA ALA A 159 -5.58 -12.09 -2.69
C ALA A 159 -4.13 -11.79 -3.11
N GLY A 160 -3.41 -10.99 -2.33
CA GLY A 160 -2.00 -10.70 -2.56
C GLY A 160 -1.12 -11.93 -2.45
N VAL A 161 -1.30 -12.74 -1.40
CA VAL A 161 -0.57 -14.01 -1.24
C VAL A 161 -0.82 -14.95 -2.42
N LEU A 162 -2.09 -15.16 -2.79
CA LEU A 162 -2.44 -16.01 -3.93
C LEU A 162 -1.88 -15.46 -5.24
N GLY A 163 -1.99 -14.15 -5.46
CA GLY A 163 -1.47 -13.45 -6.63
C GLY A 163 0.06 -13.52 -6.72
N GLY A 164 0.75 -13.36 -5.60
CA GLY A 164 2.21 -13.49 -5.52
C GLY A 164 2.69 -14.88 -5.91
N PHE A 165 2.12 -15.94 -5.32
CA PHE A 165 2.45 -17.31 -5.69
C PHE A 165 2.13 -17.60 -7.16
N ALA A 166 0.93 -17.28 -7.61
CA ALA A 166 0.49 -17.59 -8.97
C ALA A 166 1.29 -16.82 -10.03
N SER A 167 1.62 -15.54 -9.77
CA SER A 167 2.30 -14.68 -10.74
C SER A 167 3.65 -15.22 -11.19
N GLY A 168 4.45 -15.75 -10.25
CA GLY A 168 5.76 -16.32 -10.55
C GLY A 168 5.69 -17.56 -11.45
N TYR A 169 4.75 -18.46 -11.18
CA TYR A 169 4.55 -19.66 -12.00
C TYR A 169 3.99 -19.33 -13.38
N VAL A 170 2.97 -18.48 -13.44
CA VAL A 170 2.34 -18.09 -14.73
C VAL A 170 3.33 -17.33 -15.61
N TYR A 171 4.18 -16.47 -15.03
CA TYR A 171 5.22 -15.77 -15.78
C TYR A 171 6.20 -16.74 -16.44
N ARG A 172 6.57 -17.81 -15.74
CA ARG A 172 7.49 -18.84 -16.25
C ARG A 172 6.91 -19.65 -17.41
N ILE A 173 5.59 -19.96 -17.37
CA ILE A 173 4.90 -20.75 -18.41
C ILE A 173 4.61 -19.89 -19.64
N GLY A 174 4.31 -18.60 -19.44
CA GLY A 174 3.90 -17.70 -20.49
C GLY A 174 5.09 -17.07 -21.24
N GLN A 175 5.06 -17.08 -22.57
CA GLN A 175 6.07 -16.44 -23.40
C GLN A 175 6.26 -14.97 -22.99
N ARG A 176 7.42 -14.65 -22.40
CA ARG A 176 7.83 -13.28 -21.98
C ARG A 176 6.79 -12.53 -21.12
N GLY A 177 6.00 -13.23 -20.32
CA GLY A 177 5.01 -12.61 -19.45
C GLY A 177 3.70 -12.17 -20.13
N VAL A 178 3.50 -12.42 -21.42
CA VAL A 178 2.28 -12.03 -22.17
C VAL A 178 1.04 -12.72 -21.58
N VAL A 179 1.13 -14.01 -21.23
CA VAL A 179 0.02 -14.75 -20.61
C VAL A 179 -0.36 -14.15 -19.25
N LEU A 180 0.65 -13.84 -18.42
CA LEU A 180 0.43 -13.23 -17.11
C LEU A 180 -0.25 -11.86 -17.25
N LEU A 181 0.20 -11.04 -18.20
CA LEU A 181 -0.40 -9.74 -18.46
C LEU A 181 -1.82 -9.85 -19.02
N GLY A 182 -2.09 -10.83 -19.89
CA GLY A 182 -3.43 -11.13 -20.39
C GLY A 182 -4.40 -11.49 -19.26
N MET A 183 -3.95 -12.32 -18.31
CA MET A 183 -4.71 -12.63 -17.10
C MET A 183 -4.94 -11.39 -16.22
N ALA A 184 -3.92 -10.54 -16.04
CA ALA A 184 -4.03 -9.29 -15.30
C ALA A 184 -5.10 -8.36 -15.89
N ILE A 185 -5.08 -8.17 -17.22
CA ILE A 185 -6.07 -7.36 -17.95
C ILE A 185 -7.46 -7.97 -17.79
N SER A 186 -7.61 -9.27 -18.00
CA SER A 186 -8.90 -9.95 -17.88
C SER A 186 -9.53 -9.80 -16.49
N LEU A 187 -8.75 -10.01 -15.43
CA LEU A 187 -9.18 -9.80 -14.05
C LEU A 187 -9.57 -8.34 -13.80
N SER A 188 -8.75 -7.39 -14.26
CA SER A 188 -9.01 -5.96 -14.06
C SER A 188 -10.27 -5.49 -14.81
N VAL A 189 -10.54 -6.03 -16.00
CA VAL A 189 -11.79 -5.79 -16.74
C VAL A 189 -12.98 -6.38 -16.01
N VAL A 190 -12.89 -7.61 -15.50
CA VAL A 190 -13.95 -8.20 -14.66
C VAL A 190 -14.22 -7.33 -13.43
N GLY A 191 -13.18 -6.88 -12.73
CA GLY A 191 -13.31 -5.97 -11.60
C GLY A 191 -13.99 -4.64 -11.97
N LEU A 192 -13.63 -4.05 -13.10
CA LEU A 192 -14.23 -2.83 -13.63
C LEU A 192 -15.73 -3.04 -13.97
N LEU A 193 -16.07 -4.13 -14.64
CA LEU A 193 -17.46 -4.46 -14.96
C LEU A 193 -18.28 -4.70 -13.69
N TYR A 194 -17.74 -5.45 -12.72
CA TYR A 194 -18.39 -5.65 -11.44
C TYR A 194 -18.64 -4.32 -10.72
N SER A 195 -17.63 -3.46 -10.64
CA SER A 195 -17.73 -2.15 -10.00
C SER A 195 -18.74 -1.24 -10.70
N THR A 196 -18.82 -1.31 -12.04
CA THR A 196 -19.70 -0.43 -12.82
C THR A 196 -21.15 -0.88 -12.77
N PHE A 197 -21.41 -2.18 -12.93
CA PHE A 197 -22.77 -2.70 -13.14
C PHE A 197 -23.37 -3.35 -11.89
N LEU A 198 -22.58 -4.06 -11.11
CA LEU A 198 -23.06 -4.87 -9.99
C LEU A 198 -22.97 -4.18 -8.64
N LEU A 199 -21.95 -3.34 -8.43
CA LEU A 199 -21.79 -2.66 -7.15
C LEU A 199 -22.83 -1.56 -7.00
N SER A 200 -23.76 -1.74 -6.05
CA SER A 200 -24.80 -0.74 -5.77
C SER A 200 -24.25 0.43 -4.96
N SER A 201 -24.59 1.65 -5.38
CA SER A 201 -24.30 2.90 -4.65
C SER A 201 -25.32 3.19 -3.56
N SER A 202 -26.23 2.27 -3.30
CA SER A 202 -27.39 2.46 -2.41
C SER A 202 -26.99 2.40 -0.95
N GLY A 203 -26.87 3.55 -0.30
CA GLY A 203 -26.54 3.68 1.12
C GLY A 203 -26.48 5.12 1.61
N GLN A 204 -27.27 6.01 1.00
CA GLN A 204 -27.43 7.36 1.53
C GLN A 204 -28.55 7.34 2.57
N ASN A 205 -28.25 6.85 3.80
CA ASN A 205 -29.12 7.07 4.93
C ASN A 205 -28.97 8.52 5.40
N ASN A 206 -29.98 9.35 5.11
CA ASN A 206 -30.11 10.74 5.62
C ASN A 206 -30.11 10.78 7.15
N ASP A 207 -30.50 9.70 7.83
CA ASP A 207 -30.51 9.57 9.30
C ASP A 207 -29.11 9.66 9.92
N GLU A 208 -28.05 9.33 9.18
CA GLU A 208 -26.67 9.36 9.67
C GLU A 208 -26.09 10.80 9.71
N LYS A 209 -26.57 11.70 8.85
CA LYS A 209 -26.21 13.13 8.89
C LYS A 209 -26.79 13.82 10.12
N GLU A 210 -28.02 13.48 10.49
CA GLU A 210 -28.67 14.02 11.69
C GLU A 210 -28.04 13.49 12.98
N LEU A 211 -27.61 12.21 13.02
CA LEU A 211 -26.98 11.61 14.20
C LEU A 211 -25.57 12.15 14.44
N LEU A 212 -24.82 12.50 13.39
CA LEU A 212 -23.50 13.13 13.50
C LEU A 212 -23.62 14.59 13.99
N LEU A 213 -24.69 15.30 13.61
CA LEU A 213 -24.96 16.66 14.06
C LEU A 213 -25.46 16.69 15.52
N SER A 214 -26.18 15.67 15.98
CA SER A 214 -26.72 15.61 17.37
C SER A 214 -25.68 15.24 18.43
N ARG A 215 -24.53 14.68 18.09
CA ARG A 215 -23.42 14.36 19.00
C ARG A 215 -22.38 15.47 19.19
N ALA A 216 -22.52 16.60 18.53
CA ALA A 216 -21.62 17.76 18.61
C ALA A 216 -21.63 18.50 19.97
N GLY A 217 -22.34 18.00 20.97
CA GLY A 217 -22.62 18.70 22.23
C GLY A 217 -21.64 18.46 23.39
N ARG A 218 -20.55 17.74 23.25
CA ARG A 218 -19.57 17.56 24.32
C ARG A 218 -18.18 17.98 23.86
N MET A 219 -17.87 19.26 24.07
CA MET A 219 -16.53 19.85 23.84
C MET A 219 -15.52 19.28 24.86
N GLU A 220 -14.79 18.26 24.47
CA GLU A 220 -13.50 17.97 25.08
C GLU A 220 -12.42 18.61 24.18
N ARG A 221 -11.50 19.35 24.77
CA ARG A 221 -10.52 20.19 24.05
C ARG A 221 -9.53 19.28 23.34
N THR A 222 -9.66 19.16 22.01
CA THR A 222 -8.71 18.38 21.17
C THR A 222 -7.27 18.78 21.46
N ASP A 223 -6.47 17.86 21.97
CA ASP A 223 -5.04 18.10 22.19
C ASP A 223 -4.26 18.09 20.85
N LYS A 224 -4.06 19.29 20.31
CA LYS A 224 -3.33 19.50 19.04
C LYS A 224 -1.93 18.90 19.05
N SER A 225 -1.27 18.82 20.20
CA SER A 225 0.06 18.26 20.36
C SER A 225 0.04 16.75 20.17
N SER A 226 -0.91 16.06 20.78
CA SER A 226 -1.09 14.61 20.61
C SER A 226 -1.44 14.24 19.16
N VAL A 227 -2.28 15.02 18.51
CA VAL A 227 -2.59 14.85 17.07
C VAL A 227 -1.34 14.97 16.23
N GLY A 228 -0.53 16.02 16.43
CA GLY A 228 0.72 16.24 15.68
C GLY A 228 1.74 15.13 15.88
N LEU A 229 1.90 14.62 17.11
CA LEU A 229 2.82 13.52 17.43
C LEU A 229 2.40 12.19 16.78
N LEU A 230 1.09 11.87 16.79
CA LEU A 230 0.58 10.67 16.13
C LEU A 230 0.73 10.75 14.61
N MET A 231 0.45 11.91 14.00
CA MET A 231 0.68 12.11 12.57
C MET A 231 2.16 11.98 12.21
N LEU A 232 3.06 12.56 13.01
CA LEU A 232 4.51 12.43 12.81
C LEU A 232 4.97 10.98 12.92
N ALA A 233 4.47 10.22 13.90
CA ALA A 233 4.78 8.80 14.04
C ALA A 233 4.37 8.00 12.80
N MET A 234 3.17 8.24 12.27
CA MET A 234 2.67 7.57 11.06
C MET A 234 3.50 7.92 9.82
N VAL A 235 3.86 9.20 9.65
CA VAL A 235 4.69 9.67 8.53
C VAL A 235 6.08 9.03 8.57
N LEU A 236 6.76 9.03 9.73
CA LEU A 236 8.09 8.44 9.89
C LEU A 236 8.06 6.93 9.63
N PHE A 237 7.06 6.23 10.16
CA PHE A 237 6.92 4.80 9.97
C PHE A 237 6.67 4.44 8.49
N MET A 238 5.76 5.15 7.82
CA MET A 238 5.47 4.96 6.38
C MET A 238 6.68 5.26 5.51
N LEU A 239 7.43 6.32 5.81
CA LEU A 239 8.63 6.70 5.06
C LEU A 239 9.66 5.55 5.03
N GLY A 240 9.91 4.93 6.18
CA GLY A 240 10.82 3.79 6.27
C GLY A 240 10.23 2.53 5.63
N MET A 241 9.00 2.15 5.97
CA MET A 241 8.40 0.90 5.53
C MET A 241 8.28 0.80 4.01
N ILE A 242 7.69 1.81 3.35
CA ILE A 242 7.44 1.79 1.90
C ILE A 242 8.74 1.87 1.11
N GLY A 243 9.72 2.65 1.58
CA GLY A 243 10.94 2.88 0.82
C GLY A 243 11.73 1.62 0.51
N ALA A 244 11.93 0.77 1.51
CA ALA A 244 12.62 -0.49 1.32
C ALA A 244 11.83 -1.48 0.44
N GLU A 245 10.50 -1.51 0.54
CA GLU A 245 9.65 -2.37 -0.28
C GLU A 245 9.75 -2.04 -1.78
N ASN A 246 9.92 -0.76 -2.13
CA ASN A 246 10.05 -0.32 -3.51
C ASN A 246 11.30 -0.88 -4.22
N VAL A 247 12.39 -1.09 -3.48
CA VAL A 247 13.65 -1.62 -4.04
C VAL A 247 13.79 -3.13 -3.86
N LEU A 248 12.95 -3.74 -3.05
CA LEU A 248 13.06 -5.13 -2.63
C LEU A 248 13.06 -6.12 -3.80
N THR A 249 12.15 -5.96 -4.75
CA THR A 249 12.06 -6.88 -5.90
C THR A 249 13.34 -6.82 -6.74
N LEU A 250 13.90 -5.64 -6.94
CA LEU A 250 15.17 -5.49 -7.65
C LEU A 250 16.34 -6.10 -6.85
N TYR A 251 16.34 -5.92 -5.53
CA TYR A 251 17.35 -6.47 -4.64
C TYR A 251 17.44 -8.00 -4.74
N VAL A 252 16.32 -8.72 -4.75
CA VAL A 252 16.32 -10.19 -4.81
C VAL A 252 16.67 -10.75 -6.19
N LEU A 253 16.55 -9.96 -7.26
CA LEU A 253 16.94 -10.35 -8.62
C LEU A 253 18.47 -10.29 -8.81
N LYS A 254 19.19 -9.53 -7.97
CA LYS A 254 20.66 -9.38 -8.02
C LYS A 254 21.37 -10.54 -7.31
N PRO A 255 22.62 -10.90 -7.70
CA PRO A 255 23.50 -11.71 -6.86
C PRO A 255 23.70 -11.09 -5.45
N PRO A 256 23.78 -11.88 -4.37
CA PRO A 256 23.92 -13.34 -4.36
C PRO A 256 22.60 -14.12 -4.52
N LEU A 257 21.43 -13.50 -4.33
CA LEU A 257 20.14 -14.22 -4.34
C LEU A 257 19.77 -14.68 -5.76
N SER A 258 19.94 -13.84 -6.78
CA SER A 258 19.69 -14.15 -8.20
C SER A 258 18.37 -14.90 -8.46
N TRP A 259 17.28 -14.44 -7.86
CA TRP A 259 16.00 -15.13 -7.90
C TRP A 259 15.41 -15.16 -9.32
N ASN A 260 14.83 -16.30 -9.67
CA ASN A 260 13.98 -16.42 -10.85
C ASN A 260 12.56 -15.91 -10.55
N SER A 261 11.68 -15.91 -11.55
CA SER A 261 10.30 -15.44 -11.43
C SER A 261 9.50 -16.15 -10.34
N VAL A 262 9.74 -17.46 -10.14
CA VAL A 262 9.03 -18.26 -9.13
C VAL A 262 9.44 -17.83 -7.72
N TRP A 263 10.75 -17.70 -7.45
CA TRP A 263 11.24 -17.22 -6.16
C TRP A 263 10.84 -15.77 -5.88
N ALA A 264 10.83 -14.90 -6.92
CA ALA A 264 10.31 -13.53 -6.81
C ALA A 264 8.81 -13.53 -6.45
N GLY A 265 8.03 -14.47 -7.02
CA GLY A 265 6.63 -14.70 -6.67
C GLY A 265 6.44 -15.11 -5.20
N TYR A 266 7.28 -16.02 -4.70
CA TYR A 266 7.27 -16.41 -3.28
C TYR A 266 7.61 -15.25 -2.36
N GLY A 267 8.61 -14.43 -2.73
CA GLY A 267 8.98 -13.23 -1.99
C GLY A 267 7.82 -12.23 -1.91
N ARG A 268 7.12 -12.03 -3.02
CA ARG A 268 5.93 -11.17 -3.08
C ARG A 268 4.80 -11.71 -2.20
N ALA A 269 4.51 -13.01 -2.29
CA ALA A 269 3.52 -13.66 -1.45
C ALA A 269 3.84 -13.53 0.05
N ALA A 270 5.12 -13.65 0.43
CA ALA A 270 5.57 -13.44 1.80
C ALA A 270 5.35 -12.00 2.28
N THR A 271 5.55 -11.01 1.40
CA THR A 271 5.24 -9.60 1.69
C THR A 271 3.75 -9.40 1.93
N ASP A 272 2.90 -9.91 1.05
CA ASP A 272 1.45 -9.79 1.18
C ASP A 272 0.90 -10.59 2.38
N ALA A 273 1.56 -11.69 2.79
CA ALA A 273 1.22 -12.45 3.99
C ALA A 273 1.34 -11.64 5.28
N MET A 274 2.17 -10.60 5.32
CA MET A 274 2.26 -9.71 6.48
C MET A 274 0.94 -8.97 6.78
N TYR A 275 0.13 -8.67 5.77
CA TYR A 275 -1.21 -8.09 6.00
C TYR A 275 -2.11 -9.07 6.73
N LEU A 276 -2.09 -10.35 6.32
CA LEU A 276 -2.86 -11.41 6.95
C LEU A 276 -2.43 -11.67 8.38
N THR A 277 -1.12 -11.85 8.62
CA THR A 277 -0.58 -12.14 9.94
C THR A 277 -0.73 -10.95 10.90
N SER A 278 -0.60 -9.73 10.40
CA SER A 278 -0.83 -8.52 11.18
C SER A 278 -2.31 -8.40 11.60
N PHE A 279 -3.26 -8.69 10.71
CA PHE A 279 -4.68 -8.72 11.04
C PHE A 279 -4.98 -9.74 12.17
N LEU A 280 -4.47 -10.98 12.02
CA LEU A 280 -4.62 -12.02 13.05
C LEU A 280 -3.94 -11.62 14.36
N GLY A 281 -2.76 -10.98 14.28
CA GLY A 281 -2.04 -10.45 15.42
C GLY A 281 -2.85 -9.39 16.18
N VAL A 282 -3.45 -8.44 15.48
CA VAL A 282 -4.35 -7.45 16.12
C VAL A 282 -5.55 -8.14 16.76
N LEU A 283 -6.18 -9.10 16.07
CA LEU A 283 -7.35 -9.79 16.59
C LEU A 283 -7.06 -10.52 17.92
N VAL A 284 -5.90 -11.19 18.00
CA VAL A 284 -5.51 -11.97 19.18
C VAL A 284 -4.94 -11.08 20.29
N LEU A 285 -4.07 -10.12 19.93
CA LEU A 285 -3.29 -9.35 20.91
C LEU A 285 -4.01 -8.10 21.40
N SER A 286 -5.00 -7.56 20.67
CA SER A 286 -5.72 -6.35 21.08
C SER A 286 -6.52 -6.51 22.38
N GLY A 287 -6.86 -7.75 22.77
CA GLY A 287 -7.49 -8.06 24.05
C GLY A 287 -6.55 -8.00 25.26
N VAL A 288 -5.22 -8.09 25.03
CA VAL A 288 -4.19 -8.17 26.07
C VAL A 288 -3.28 -6.94 26.06
N LEU A 289 -2.93 -6.43 24.88
CA LEU A 289 -2.03 -5.31 24.70
C LEU A 289 -2.82 -4.02 24.38
N GLY A 290 -2.47 -2.93 25.07
CA GLY A 290 -2.98 -1.61 24.69
C GLY A 290 -2.41 -1.12 23.34
N ASP A 291 -3.10 -0.17 22.72
CA ASP A 291 -2.76 0.35 21.37
C ASP A 291 -1.28 0.77 21.22
N THR A 292 -0.73 1.44 22.25
CA THR A 292 0.67 1.86 22.25
C THR A 292 1.64 0.67 22.20
N ALA A 293 1.38 -0.37 23.02
CA ALA A 293 2.23 -1.56 23.06
C ALA A 293 2.13 -2.35 21.73
N LEU A 294 0.94 -2.41 21.17
CA LEU A 294 0.67 -3.08 19.90
C LEU A 294 1.38 -2.37 18.73
N SER A 295 1.34 -1.01 18.70
CA SER A 295 2.09 -0.22 17.71
C SER A 295 3.59 -0.43 17.84
N LEU A 296 4.14 -0.41 19.07
CA LEU A 296 5.57 -0.63 19.31
C LEU A 296 6.01 -2.04 18.90
N LEU A 297 5.21 -3.06 19.19
CA LEU A 297 5.46 -4.44 18.77
C LEU A 297 5.60 -4.52 17.25
N GLY A 298 4.69 -3.90 16.51
CA GLY A 298 4.75 -3.88 15.04
C GLY A 298 5.96 -3.13 14.49
N ILE A 299 6.35 -1.99 15.10
CA ILE A 299 7.54 -1.24 14.69
C ILE A 299 8.80 -2.06 14.95
N ILE A 300 8.94 -2.68 16.12
CA ILE A 300 10.09 -3.52 16.47
C ILE A 300 10.18 -4.72 15.52
N SER A 301 9.05 -5.39 15.26
CA SER A 301 8.94 -6.49 14.29
C SER A 301 9.45 -6.07 12.91
N ASN A 302 8.96 -4.94 12.37
CA ASN A 302 9.39 -4.39 11.09
C ASN A 302 10.89 -4.06 11.08
N CYS A 303 11.37 -3.32 12.07
CA CYS A 303 12.77 -2.89 12.15
C CYS A 303 13.74 -4.06 12.27
N THR A 304 13.41 -5.07 13.09
CA THR A 304 14.23 -6.27 13.25
C THR A 304 14.33 -7.05 11.93
N GLY A 305 13.20 -7.23 11.24
CA GLY A 305 13.20 -7.92 9.96
C GLY A 305 13.94 -7.15 8.87
N MET A 306 13.82 -5.82 8.82
CA MET A 306 14.58 -4.97 7.88
C MET A 306 16.08 -5.02 8.16
N ALA A 307 16.49 -5.02 9.44
CA ALA A 307 17.90 -5.19 9.81
C ALA A 307 18.47 -6.53 9.33
N ILE A 308 17.73 -7.63 9.50
CA ILE A 308 18.14 -8.94 8.99
C ILE A 308 18.15 -8.96 7.46
N MET A 309 17.16 -8.33 6.82
CA MET A 309 17.05 -8.23 5.36
C MET A 309 18.29 -7.57 4.75
N ALA A 310 18.87 -6.59 5.43
CA ALA A 310 20.08 -5.90 4.98
C ALA A 310 21.26 -6.84 4.76
N PHE A 311 21.37 -7.92 5.56
CA PHE A 311 22.48 -8.89 5.51
C PHE A 311 22.09 -10.20 4.81
N THR A 312 20.99 -10.19 4.05
CA THR A 312 20.49 -11.40 3.40
C THR A 312 21.37 -11.79 2.22
N VAL A 313 21.98 -12.95 2.30
CA VAL A 313 22.77 -13.59 1.23
C VAL A 313 22.12 -14.89 0.74
N GLU A 314 21.22 -15.48 1.52
CA GLU A 314 20.54 -16.73 1.22
C GLU A 314 19.02 -16.57 1.29
N SER A 315 18.28 -17.31 0.44
CA SER A 315 16.82 -17.20 0.33
C SER A 315 16.09 -17.52 1.64
N TRP A 316 16.59 -18.48 2.44
CA TRP A 316 15.96 -18.82 3.72
C TRP A 316 16.05 -17.68 4.75
N VAL A 317 17.14 -16.88 4.73
CA VAL A 317 17.29 -15.69 5.60
C VAL A 317 16.24 -14.64 5.26
N TYR A 318 15.96 -14.45 3.96
CA TYR A 318 14.89 -13.59 3.51
C TYR A 318 13.53 -13.98 4.11
N PHE A 319 13.14 -15.27 3.99
CA PHE A 319 11.86 -15.75 4.51
C PHE A 319 11.79 -15.72 6.03
N MET A 320 12.92 -15.97 6.72
CA MET A 320 13.02 -15.79 8.15
C MET A 320 12.79 -14.32 8.55
N ALA A 321 13.42 -13.37 7.86
CA ALA A 321 13.20 -11.94 8.08
C ALA A 321 11.73 -11.56 7.88
N ARG A 322 11.07 -12.05 6.81
CA ARG A 322 9.64 -11.86 6.57
C ARG A 322 8.77 -12.48 7.66
N GLY A 323 9.14 -13.67 8.19
CA GLY A 323 8.47 -14.26 9.34
C GLY A 323 8.56 -13.40 10.60
N ILE A 324 9.71 -12.77 10.85
CA ILE A 324 9.88 -11.81 11.97
C ILE A 324 9.02 -10.56 11.73
N MET A 325 8.85 -10.09 10.49
CA MET A 325 8.03 -8.94 10.11
C MET A 325 6.52 -9.21 10.13
N MET A 326 6.06 -10.32 10.67
CA MET A 326 4.64 -10.72 10.67
C MET A 326 3.69 -9.67 11.28
N PHE A 327 4.19 -8.76 12.12
CA PHE A 327 3.41 -7.67 12.72
C PHE A 327 3.70 -6.29 12.11
N ALA A 328 4.46 -6.23 11.02
CA ALA A 328 4.90 -4.97 10.40
C ALA A 328 3.75 -4.05 9.94
N CYS A 329 2.59 -4.61 9.59
CA CYS A 329 1.42 -3.83 9.16
C CYS A 329 0.52 -3.38 10.33
N VAL A 330 0.79 -3.80 11.58
CA VAL A 330 0.00 -3.44 12.78
C VAL A 330 0.07 -1.94 13.14
N PRO A 331 1.21 -1.23 13.04
CA PRO A 331 1.31 0.14 13.53
C PRO A 331 0.33 1.11 12.88
N MET A 332 0.11 1.02 11.56
CA MET A 332 -0.72 1.99 10.84
C MET A 332 -2.19 2.00 11.29
N PRO A 333 -2.93 0.86 11.30
CA PRO A 333 -4.30 0.84 11.79
C PRO A 333 -4.39 1.20 13.28
N THR A 334 -3.42 0.78 14.08
CA THR A 334 -3.43 1.07 15.53
C THR A 334 -3.19 2.55 15.82
N LEU A 335 -2.23 3.20 15.15
CA LEU A 335 -1.99 4.65 15.28
C LEU A 335 -3.19 5.47 14.77
N ARG A 336 -3.85 5.03 13.68
CA ARG A 336 -5.11 5.64 13.22
C ARG A 336 -6.22 5.50 14.26
N ALA A 337 -6.33 4.35 14.93
CA ALA A 337 -7.28 4.15 16.02
C ALA A 337 -6.97 5.06 17.21
N MET A 338 -5.69 5.19 17.60
CA MET A 338 -5.27 6.14 18.64
C MET A 338 -5.61 7.58 18.26
N LEU A 339 -5.34 7.99 17.02
CA LEU A 339 -5.69 9.32 16.51
C LEU A 339 -7.20 9.56 16.59
N SER A 340 -8.01 8.58 16.22
CA SER A 340 -9.48 8.70 16.26
C SER A 340 -10.02 8.87 17.68
N LYS A 341 -9.32 8.38 18.72
CA LYS A 341 -9.72 8.52 20.13
C LYS A 341 -9.43 9.93 20.70
N VAL A 342 -8.48 10.65 20.11
CA VAL A 342 -8.07 12.01 20.54
C VAL A 342 -8.84 13.10 19.80
N LEU A 343 -9.57 12.77 18.74
CA LEU A 343 -10.27 13.73 17.87
C LEU A 343 -11.74 13.87 18.20
N ASP A 344 -12.21 15.12 18.17
CA ASP A 344 -13.64 15.43 18.20
C ASP A 344 -14.30 15.05 16.86
N ALA A 345 -15.59 14.68 16.90
CA ALA A 345 -16.33 14.23 15.72
C ALA A 345 -16.32 15.25 14.56
N GLU A 346 -16.37 16.55 14.88
CA GLU A 346 -16.34 17.63 13.86
C GLU A 346 -14.99 17.78 13.16
N GLN A 347 -13.90 17.41 13.83
CA GLN A 347 -12.53 17.54 13.30
C GLN A 347 -12.06 16.29 12.57
N TYR A 348 -12.76 15.16 12.77
CA TYR A 348 -12.37 13.85 12.23
C TYR A 348 -12.08 13.89 10.73
N GLY A 349 -13.05 14.32 9.92
CA GLY A 349 -12.87 14.37 8.45
C GLY A 349 -11.72 15.28 8.00
N ARG A 350 -11.56 16.44 8.65
CA ARG A 350 -10.49 17.39 8.33
C ARG A 350 -9.11 16.85 8.67
N ILE A 351 -8.95 16.23 9.85
CA ILE A 351 -7.65 15.73 10.32
C ILE A 351 -7.27 14.46 9.55
N PHE A 352 -8.21 13.53 9.33
CA PHE A 352 -7.93 12.34 8.51
C PHE A 352 -7.66 12.68 7.06
N GLY A 353 -8.30 13.70 6.49
CA GLY A 353 -7.97 14.22 5.16
C GLY A 353 -6.54 14.78 5.09
N ARG A 354 -6.12 15.55 6.09
CA ARG A 354 -4.73 16.04 6.19
C ARG A 354 -3.73 14.91 6.38
N LEU A 355 -4.07 13.92 7.21
CA LEU A 355 -3.25 12.73 7.40
C LEU A 355 -3.05 11.99 6.07
N GLN A 356 -4.14 11.73 5.34
CA GLN A 356 -4.05 11.00 4.07
C GLN A 356 -3.21 11.74 3.04
N LEU A 357 -3.35 13.07 2.96
CA LEU A 357 -2.48 13.90 2.12
C LEU A 357 -1.02 13.78 2.53
N ALA A 358 -0.72 13.89 3.83
CA ALA A 358 0.64 13.75 4.34
C ALA A 358 1.23 12.37 4.03
N LEU A 359 0.45 11.28 4.18
CA LEU A 359 0.90 9.93 3.86
C LEU A 359 1.15 9.75 2.37
N THR A 360 0.32 10.31 1.48
CA THR A 360 0.53 10.26 0.02
C THR A 360 1.81 10.99 -0.38
N VAL A 361 2.06 12.18 0.20
CA VAL A 361 3.33 12.90 -0.02
C VAL A 361 4.51 12.10 0.52
N THR A 362 4.36 11.47 1.68
CA THR A 362 5.39 10.62 2.29
C THR A 362 5.73 9.42 1.41
N GLU A 363 4.74 8.76 0.83
CA GLU A 363 4.91 7.64 -0.10
C GLU A 363 5.74 8.06 -1.32
N LEU A 364 5.41 9.22 -1.92
CA LEU A 364 6.16 9.76 -3.04
C LEU A 364 7.60 10.09 -2.63
N LEU A 365 7.80 10.81 -1.52
CA LEU A 365 9.14 11.15 -1.02
C LEU A 365 9.96 9.90 -0.70
N SER A 366 9.35 8.90 -0.09
CA SER A 366 9.99 7.62 0.21
C SER A 366 10.45 6.92 -1.07
N THR A 367 9.56 6.83 -2.06
CA THR A 367 9.89 6.23 -3.36
C THR A 367 11.05 6.96 -4.02
N VAL A 368 10.99 8.30 -4.12
CA VAL A 368 12.06 9.12 -4.71
C VAL A 368 13.38 8.92 -3.98
N PHE A 369 13.37 8.96 -2.65
CA PHE A 369 14.57 8.85 -1.82
C PHE A 369 15.23 7.47 -1.98
N PHE A 370 14.50 6.39 -1.75
CA PHE A 370 15.05 5.04 -1.75
C PHE A 370 15.45 4.55 -3.15
N THR A 371 14.65 4.84 -4.17
CA THR A 371 14.99 4.44 -5.55
C THR A 371 16.14 5.27 -6.14
N SER A 372 16.38 6.50 -5.65
CA SER A 372 17.55 7.29 -6.03
C SER A 372 18.84 6.82 -5.33
N ILE A 373 18.74 6.42 -4.05
CA ILE A 373 19.90 5.95 -3.28
C ILE A 373 20.30 4.53 -3.70
N TYR A 374 19.35 3.66 -4.02
CA TYR A 374 19.63 2.27 -4.30
C TYR A 374 20.70 2.04 -5.37
N PRO A 375 20.67 2.69 -6.55
CA PRO A 375 21.73 2.55 -7.54
C PRO A 375 23.12 2.99 -7.06
N LEU A 376 23.19 4.00 -6.19
CA LEU A 376 24.44 4.51 -5.62
C LEU A 376 25.07 3.55 -4.60
N THR A 377 24.26 2.64 -4.04
CA THR A 377 24.72 1.68 -3.03
C THR A 377 25.06 0.31 -3.60
N LEU A 378 24.81 0.07 -4.89
CA LEU A 378 25.00 -1.23 -5.52
C LEU A 378 26.46 -1.71 -5.46
N ASP A 379 27.43 -0.80 -5.67
CA ASP A 379 28.86 -1.12 -5.67
C ASP A 379 29.44 -1.26 -4.27
N SER A 380 28.84 -0.61 -3.26
CA SER A 380 29.35 -0.58 -1.89
C SER A 380 28.64 -1.62 -1.01
N TYR A 381 27.33 -1.43 -0.84
CA TYR A 381 26.50 -2.27 0.03
C TYR A 381 25.02 -2.18 -0.35
N SER A 382 24.54 -3.15 -1.10
CA SER A 382 23.15 -3.17 -1.64
C SER A 382 22.07 -3.26 -0.54
N GLY A 383 22.43 -3.74 0.66
CA GLY A 383 21.54 -3.80 1.83
C GLY A 383 21.33 -2.48 2.58
N LEU A 384 22.06 -1.40 2.21
CA LEU A 384 21.98 -0.11 2.92
C LEU A 384 20.58 0.48 2.98
N CYS A 385 19.79 0.31 1.93
CA CYS A 385 18.40 0.78 1.89
C CYS A 385 17.55 0.18 3.02
N PHE A 386 17.75 -1.10 3.38
CA PHE A 386 17.03 -1.74 4.47
C PHE A 386 17.48 -1.23 5.85
N LEU A 387 18.78 -0.92 6.02
CA LEU A 387 19.28 -0.29 7.26
C LEU A 387 18.74 1.13 7.42
N LEU A 388 18.69 1.93 6.34
CA LEU A 388 18.09 3.27 6.37
C LEU A 388 16.59 3.18 6.69
N SER A 389 15.87 2.23 6.09
CA SER A 389 14.46 1.96 6.40
C SER A 389 14.27 1.62 7.88
N CYS A 390 15.11 0.74 8.43
CA CYS A 390 15.12 0.40 9.84
C CYS A 390 15.32 1.62 10.73
N ALA A 391 16.34 2.44 10.46
CA ALA A 391 16.65 3.64 11.23
C ALA A 391 15.51 4.66 11.20
N ILE A 392 14.94 4.95 10.02
CA ILE A 392 13.83 5.88 9.86
C ILE A 392 12.58 5.36 10.59
N SER A 393 12.26 4.06 10.45
CA SER A 393 11.11 3.46 11.13
C SER A 393 11.26 3.50 12.65
N TYR A 394 12.48 3.32 13.18
CA TYR A 394 12.74 3.45 14.62
C TYR A 394 12.51 4.86 15.15
N LEU A 395 12.73 5.91 14.35
CA LEU A 395 12.43 7.29 14.78
C LEU A 395 10.95 7.49 15.10
N SER A 396 10.05 6.69 14.53
CA SER A 396 8.62 6.75 14.84
C SER A 396 8.28 6.33 16.29
N VAL A 397 9.16 5.61 16.97
CA VAL A 397 9.01 5.22 18.38
C VAL A 397 9.06 6.43 19.31
N ILE A 398 9.86 7.45 18.96
CA ILE A 398 10.08 8.63 19.80
C ILE A 398 8.74 9.37 20.09
N PRO A 399 7.96 9.82 19.10
CA PRO A 399 6.71 10.51 19.35
C PRO A 399 5.67 9.63 20.07
N ILE A 400 5.67 8.31 19.84
CA ILE A 400 4.76 7.38 20.50
C ILE A 400 5.08 7.26 21.99
N LEU A 401 6.35 7.07 22.35
CA LEU A 401 6.78 7.00 23.75
C LEU A 401 6.57 8.33 24.47
N TYR A 402 6.90 9.45 23.83
CA TYR A 402 6.66 10.77 24.41
C TYR A 402 5.18 10.98 24.75
N LEU A 403 4.27 10.60 23.84
CA LEU A 403 2.83 10.66 24.08
C LEU A 403 2.42 9.81 25.28
N LYS A 404 2.93 8.58 25.39
CA LYS A 404 2.65 7.68 26.52
C LYS A 404 3.12 8.24 27.85
N PHE A 405 4.33 8.82 27.90
CA PHE A 405 4.87 9.42 29.12
C PHE A 405 4.09 10.66 29.53
N ARG A 406 3.67 11.49 28.56
CA ARG A 406 2.85 12.65 28.83
C ARG A 406 1.49 12.27 29.42
N GLN A 407 0.79 11.31 28.83
CA GLN A 407 -0.51 10.81 29.34
C GLN A 407 -0.38 10.29 30.77
N ARG A 408 0.67 9.51 31.08
CA ARG A 408 0.93 9.05 32.44
C ARG A 408 1.16 10.20 33.43
N ARG A 409 1.82 11.27 33.00
CA ARG A 409 2.09 12.43 33.87
C ARG A 409 0.83 13.25 34.15
N GLU A 410 -0.12 13.26 33.21
CA GLU A 410 -1.43 13.90 33.38
C GLU A 410 -2.37 13.06 34.29
N GLU A 411 -2.25 11.71 34.23
CA GLU A 411 -3.01 10.79 35.12
C GLU A 411 -2.49 10.77 36.56
N TYR A 412 -1.19 11.00 36.78
CA TYR A 412 -0.54 11.04 38.09
C TYR A 412 0.23 12.36 38.23
N PRO A 413 -0.47 13.51 38.47
CA PRO A 413 0.25 14.73 38.82
C PRO A 413 0.99 14.46 40.14
N ALA A 414 2.31 14.70 40.11
CA ALA A 414 3.15 14.51 41.30
C ALA A 414 2.54 15.30 42.46
N ILE A 415 2.20 14.55 43.52
CA ILE A 415 1.73 15.09 44.82
C ILE A 415 2.80 15.98 45.40
#